data_d1f35fe2098dee2403fee480101d351b
#
_entry.id   d1f35fe2098dee2403fee480101d351b
#
_cell.length_a   1.000
_cell.length_b   1.000
_cell.length_c   1.000
_cell.angle_alpha   90.00
_cell.angle_beta   90.00
_cell.angle_gamma   90.00
#
_symmetry.space_group_name_H-M   'P 1'
#
loop_
_entity.id
_entity.type
_entity.pdbx_description
1 polymer ?
#
loop_
_entity_poly.entity_id
_entity_poly.type
_entity_poly.pdbx_seq_one_letter_code
_entity_poly.pdbx_strand_id
1 'polypeptide(L)'
;MKKIAVFASGFGSNFQAIIEAVKQQTLNAEIALLVSDNPSSKAVERANAAGIDAFTFCAKEYAGKAAYEQAVLAELRKRQVEYIVLAGYMRIIGPTLLEAYPMHIINLHPALLPSFPGAHGIADAFRYGV
;
A
#
# COMPACT_ATOMS: atom_id res chain seq x y z
N MET A 1 10.07 -9.96 -9.88
CA MET A 1 8.77 -9.23 -9.64
C MET A 1 8.95 -8.29 -8.45
N LYS A 2 8.30 -7.15 -8.49
CA LYS A 2 8.45 -6.16 -7.42
C LYS A 2 7.63 -6.53 -6.20
N LYS A 3 8.20 -6.35 -5.01
CA LYS A 3 7.47 -6.53 -3.77
C LYS A 3 6.90 -5.20 -3.34
N ILE A 4 5.59 -5.15 -3.16
CA ILE A 4 4.90 -3.90 -2.82
C ILE A 4 4.15 -4.05 -1.51
N ALA A 5 3.96 -2.91 -0.83
CA ALA A 5 3.04 -2.79 0.28
C ALA A 5 1.94 -1.83 -0.16
N VAL A 6 0.70 -2.15 0.14
CA VAL A 6 -0.44 -1.30 -0.16
C VAL A 6 -0.91 -0.68 1.16
N PHE A 7 -1.07 0.65 1.16
CA PHE A 7 -1.57 1.38 2.33
C PHE A 7 -3.00 1.80 2.06
N ALA A 8 -3.92 1.46 2.94
CA ALA A 8 -5.34 1.79 2.78
C ALA A 8 -5.98 2.01 4.15
N SER A 9 -6.88 2.99 4.23
CA SER A 9 -7.54 3.35 5.50
C SER A 9 -8.98 2.87 5.61
N GLY A 10 -9.64 2.61 4.49
CA GLY A 10 -11.08 2.40 4.48
C GLY A 10 -11.55 1.18 3.74
N PHE A 11 -12.44 1.40 2.76
CA PHE A 11 -13.14 0.32 2.08
C PHE A 11 -12.23 -0.61 1.29
N GLY A 12 -11.15 -0.08 0.72
CA GLY A 12 -10.16 -0.92 0.05
C GLY A 12 -10.52 -1.35 -1.36
N SER A 13 -11.39 -0.61 -2.07
CA SER A 13 -11.75 -0.97 -3.44
C SER A 13 -10.54 -0.92 -4.37
N ASN A 14 -9.65 0.07 -4.20
CA ASN A 14 -8.43 0.15 -4.99
C ASN A 14 -7.49 -1.00 -4.65
N PHE A 15 -7.41 -1.34 -3.37
CA PHE A 15 -6.60 -2.49 -2.94
C PHE A 15 -7.13 -3.78 -3.57
N GLN A 16 -8.46 -3.95 -3.60
CA GLN A 16 -9.05 -5.12 -4.23
C GLN A 16 -8.70 -5.19 -5.72
N ALA A 17 -8.71 -4.04 -6.40
CA ALA A 17 -8.34 -4.00 -7.82
C ALA A 17 -6.89 -4.44 -8.01
N ILE A 18 -5.99 -4.05 -7.10
CA ILE A 18 -4.59 -4.47 -7.15
C ILE A 18 -4.48 -5.99 -6.94
N ILE A 19 -5.23 -6.52 -5.97
CA ILE A 19 -5.25 -7.97 -5.72
C ILE A 19 -5.65 -8.72 -6.98
N GLU A 20 -6.74 -8.27 -7.65
CA GLU A 20 -7.20 -8.93 -8.86
C GLU A 20 -6.18 -8.83 -9.99
N ALA A 21 -5.55 -7.68 -10.14
CA ALA A 21 -4.53 -7.48 -11.16
C ALA A 21 -3.33 -8.41 -10.98
N VAL A 22 -2.93 -8.62 -9.74
CA VAL A 22 -1.83 -9.55 -9.43
C VAL A 22 -2.25 -10.97 -9.72
N LYS A 23 -3.45 -11.36 -9.35
CA LYS A 23 -3.97 -12.70 -9.61
C LYS A 23 -4.06 -12.99 -11.10
N GLN A 24 -4.50 -12.02 -11.88
CA GLN A 24 -4.65 -12.17 -13.33
C GLN A 24 -3.33 -11.97 -14.06
N GLN A 25 -2.26 -11.69 -13.34
CA GLN A 25 -0.93 -11.48 -13.89
C GLN A 25 -0.85 -10.28 -14.85
N THR A 26 -1.78 -9.34 -14.72
CA THR A 26 -1.72 -8.08 -15.46
C THR A 26 -0.84 -7.06 -14.75
N LEU A 27 -0.48 -7.34 -13.51
CA LEU A 27 0.48 -6.54 -12.74
C LEU A 27 1.55 -7.48 -12.21
N ASN A 28 2.80 -7.26 -12.62
CA ASN A 28 3.93 -8.10 -12.20
C ASN A 28 4.47 -7.62 -10.86
N ALA A 29 3.74 -7.94 -9.80
CA ALA A 29 4.11 -7.54 -8.44
C ALA A 29 3.63 -8.56 -7.44
N GLU A 30 4.28 -8.58 -6.29
CA GLU A 30 3.86 -9.38 -5.15
C GLU A 30 3.42 -8.43 -4.05
N ILE A 31 2.19 -8.60 -3.55
CA ILE A 31 1.70 -7.80 -2.44
C ILE A 31 2.21 -8.44 -1.15
N ALA A 32 3.27 -7.87 -0.59
CA ALA A 32 3.91 -8.43 0.59
C ALA A 32 3.19 -8.04 1.87
N LEU A 33 2.48 -6.90 1.87
CA LEU A 33 1.88 -6.37 3.09
C LEU A 33 0.78 -5.37 2.77
N LEU A 34 -0.32 -5.44 3.53
CA LEU A 34 -1.28 -4.34 3.63
C LEU A 34 -0.95 -3.57 4.90
N VAL A 35 -0.89 -2.25 4.81
CA VAL A 35 -0.73 -1.37 5.98
C VAL A 35 -2.01 -0.56 6.12
N SER A 36 -2.62 -0.57 7.30
CA SER A 36 -3.83 0.20 7.55
C SER A 36 -3.76 0.89 8.91
N ASP A 37 -4.21 2.14 8.94
CA ASP A 37 -4.34 2.90 10.18
C ASP A 37 -5.69 2.66 10.85
N ASN A 38 -6.45 1.71 10.34
CA ASN A 38 -7.76 1.34 10.90
C ASN A 38 -7.88 -0.19 10.92
N PRO A 39 -7.64 -0.81 12.09
CA PRO A 39 -7.70 -2.28 12.20
C PRO A 39 -9.05 -2.89 11.83
N SER A 40 -10.13 -2.09 11.89
CA SER A 40 -11.47 -2.56 11.56
C SER A 40 -11.87 -2.31 10.12
N SER A 41 -10.94 -1.84 9.29
CA SER A 41 -11.29 -1.45 7.92
C SER A 41 -11.61 -2.67 7.05
N LYS A 42 -12.39 -2.43 6.01
CA LYS A 42 -12.69 -3.45 5.01
C LYS A 42 -11.43 -3.90 4.27
N ALA A 43 -10.47 -2.99 4.13
CA ALA A 43 -9.20 -3.34 3.50
C ALA A 43 -8.50 -4.48 4.24
N VAL A 44 -8.55 -4.49 5.57
CA VAL A 44 -7.96 -5.58 6.36
C VAL A 44 -8.68 -6.89 6.08
N GLU A 45 -10.02 -6.86 5.99
CA GLU A 45 -10.78 -8.08 5.65
C GLU A 45 -10.38 -8.60 4.27
N ARG A 46 -10.17 -7.71 3.31
CA ARG A 46 -9.75 -8.11 1.97
C ARG A 46 -8.37 -8.77 1.97
N ALA A 47 -7.45 -8.23 2.76
CA ALA A 47 -6.12 -8.82 2.90
C ALA A 47 -6.22 -10.23 3.48
N ASN A 48 -7.01 -10.39 4.54
CA ASN A 48 -7.19 -11.69 5.18
C ASN A 48 -7.78 -12.71 4.20
N ALA A 49 -8.78 -12.29 3.43
CA ALA A 49 -9.41 -13.18 2.45
C ALA A 49 -8.45 -13.59 1.33
N ALA A 50 -7.50 -12.74 1.01
CA ALA A 50 -6.53 -13.00 -0.06
C ALA A 50 -5.23 -13.65 0.44
N GLY A 51 -5.13 -13.90 1.74
CA GLY A 51 -3.91 -14.49 2.30
C GLY A 51 -2.74 -13.53 2.36
N ILE A 52 -3.01 -12.23 2.41
CA ILE A 52 -1.98 -11.18 2.45
C ILE A 52 -1.79 -10.73 3.90
N ASP A 53 -0.53 -10.66 4.35
CA ASP A 53 -0.23 -10.15 5.69
C ASP A 53 -0.72 -8.72 5.83
N ALA A 54 -1.21 -8.37 7.00
CA ALA A 54 -1.66 -7.02 7.30
C ALA A 54 -0.99 -6.51 8.57
N PHE A 55 -0.46 -5.29 8.50
CA PHE A 55 0.01 -4.56 9.67
C PHE A 55 -0.95 -3.41 9.92
N THR A 56 -1.54 -3.37 11.11
CA THR A 56 -2.49 -2.34 11.47
C THR A 56 -2.01 -1.58 12.69
N PHE A 57 -2.40 -0.31 12.78
CA PHE A 57 -2.03 0.52 13.93
C PHE A 57 -3.12 1.54 14.19
N CYS A 58 -3.17 2.05 15.43
CA CYS A 58 -3.99 3.19 15.79
C CYS A 58 -3.03 4.33 16.09
N ALA A 59 -3.08 5.40 15.29
CA ALA A 59 -2.11 6.50 15.41
C ALA A 59 -2.06 7.10 16.81
N LYS A 60 -3.22 7.16 17.48
CA LYS A 60 -3.30 7.74 18.82
C LYS A 60 -2.59 6.92 19.89
N GLU A 61 -2.21 5.69 19.57
CA GLU A 61 -1.46 4.84 20.50
C GLU A 61 0.05 5.05 20.40
N TYR A 62 0.47 5.92 19.51
CA TYR A 62 1.89 6.23 19.30
C TYR A 62 2.17 7.68 19.72
N ALA A 63 3.42 7.97 20.00
CA ALA A 63 3.84 9.30 20.42
C ALA A 63 3.73 10.35 19.31
N GLY A 64 3.51 9.92 18.07
CA GLY A 64 3.37 10.82 16.93
C GLY A 64 3.65 10.10 15.63
N LYS A 65 3.63 10.86 14.53
CA LYS A 65 3.80 10.28 13.20
C LYS A 65 5.12 9.53 13.05
N ALA A 66 6.21 10.12 13.54
CA ALA A 66 7.52 9.48 13.42
C ALA A 66 7.51 8.10 14.09
N ALA A 67 6.84 7.99 15.24
CA ALA A 67 6.81 6.73 15.98
C ALA A 67 6.05 5.65 15.24
N TYR A 68 4.85 5.95 14.71
CA TYR A 68 4.12 4.90 14.01
C TYR A 68 4.75 4.61 12.65
N GLU A 69 5.36 5.60 12.01
CA GLU A 69 6.03 5.33 10.73
C GLU A 69 7.28 4.49 10.92
N GLN A 70 7.97 4.60 12.05
CA GLN A 70 9.10 3.70 12.36
C GLN A 70 8.62 2.26 12.50
N ALA A 71 7.48 2.06 13.16
CA ALA A 71 6.90 0.72 13.30
C ALA A 71 6.52 0.15 11.93
N VAL A 72 5.90 0.97 11.08
CA VAL A 72 5.54 0.57 9.72
C VAL A 72 6.80 0.23 8.94
N LEU A 73 7.82 1.08 9.01
CA LEU A 73 9.05 0.89 8.26
C LEU A 73 9.74 -0.44 8.62
N ALA A 74 9.73 -0.79 9.91
CA ALA A 74 10.30 -2.07 10.35
C ALA A 74 9.61 -3.24 9.68
N GLU A 75 8.27 -3.19 9.52
CA GLU A 75 7.53 -4.24 8.86
C GLU A 75 7.81 -4.29 7.36
N LEU A 76 7.98 -3.13 6.74
CA LEU A 76 8.33 -3.06 5.32
C LEU A 76 9.70 -3.67 5.05
N ARG A 77 10.68 -3.34 5.90
CA ARG A 77 12.04 -3.84 5.75
C ARG A 77 12.13 -5.35 5.99
N LYS A 78 11.38 -5.83 6.98
CA LYS A 78 11.33 -7.27 7.28
C LYS A 78 10.91 -8.06 6.05
N ARG A 79 10.03 -7.50 5.23
CA ARG A 79 9.49 -8.17 4.05
C ARG A 79 10.16 -7.75 2.76
N GLN A 80 11.19 -6.92 2.85
CA GLN A 80 11.93 -6.46 1.67
C GLN A 80 11.04 -5.75 0.65
N VAL A 81 10.10 -4.95 1.15
CA VAL A 81 9.20 -4.16 0.29
C VAL A 81 10.01 -3.13 -0.49
N GLU A 82 9.74 -3.05 -1.79
CA GLU A 82 10.45 -2.16 -2.70
C GLU A 82 9.66 -0.90 -3.04
N TYR A 83 8.33 -1.00 -3.09
CA TYR A 83 7.44 0.13 -3.42
C TYR A 83 6.29 0.20 -2.45
N ILE A 84 5.87 1.43 -2.14
CA ILE A 84 4.67 1.70 -1.36
C ILE A 84 3.60 2.20 -2.32
N VAL A 85 2.42 1.60 -2.28
CA VAL A 85 1.27 2.05 -3.08
C VAL A 85 0.21 2.59 -2.13
N LEU A 86 -0.11 3.87 -2.26
CA LEU A 86 -1.13 4.51 -1.43
C LEU A 86 -2.47 4.37 -2.13
N ALA A 87 -3.33 3.52 -1.60
CA ALA A 87 -4.61 3.18 -2.21
C ALA A 87 -5.74 3.59 -1.26
N GLY A 88 -5.97 4.88 -1.13
CA GLY A 88 -6.97 5.39 -0.20
C GLY A 88 -6.46 5.49 1.22
N TYR A 89 -5.17 5.72 1.39
CA TYR A 89 -4.58 5.95 2.71
C TYR A 89 -4.85 7.40 3.11
N MET A 90 -5.47 7.58 4.28
CA MET A 90 -5.98 8.89 4.69
C MET A 90 -4.95 9.76 5.41
N ARG A 91 -3.77 9.23 5.67
CA ARG A 91 -2.72 9.97 6.36
C ARG A 91 -1.68 10.46 5.36
N ILE A 92 -1.09 11.62 5.64
CA ILE A 92 0.00 12.14 4.83
C ILE A 92 1.28 11.42 5.21
N ILE A 93 2.01 10.94 4.23
CA ILE A 93 3.29 10.25 4.46
C ILE A 93 4.29 11.27 4.98
N GLY A 94 4.96 10.91 6.05
CA GLY A 94 5.95 11.78 6.67
C GLY A 94 7.39 11.44 6.26
N PRO A 95 8.36 12.19 6.82
CA PRO A 95 9.76 12.05 6.42
C PRO A 95 10.34 10.65 6.59
N THR A 96 9.91 9.91 7.62
CA THR A 96 10.46 8.58 7.88
C THR A 96 10.28 7.65 6.67
N LEU A 97 9.07 7.62 6.10
CA LEU A 97 8.80 6.78 4.96
C LEU A 97 9.27 7.42 3.65
N LEU A 98 9.15 8.75 3.52
CA LEU A 98 9.59 9.43 2.31
C LEU A 98 11.09 9.25 2.09
N GLU A 99 11.88 9.31 3.15
CA GLU A 99 13.34 9.18 3.03
C GLU A 99 13.76 7.73 2.79
N ALA A 100 12.98 6.77 3.29
CA ALA A 100 13.27 5.35 3.09
C ALA A 100 12.90 4.86 1.69
N TYR A 101 11.94 5.52 1.05
CA TYR A 101 11.43 5.10 -0.25
C TYR A 101 11.43 6.25 -1.25
N PRO A 102 12.60 6.89 -1.50
CA PRO A 102 12.64 7.99 -2.45
C PRO A 102 12.26 7.51 -3.85
N MET A 103 11.32 8.19 -4.49
CA MET A 103 10.83 7.85 -5.82
C MET A 103 10.12 6.49 -5.91
N HIS A 104 9.83 5.86 -4.77
CA HIS A 104 9.22 4.53 -4.74
C HIS A 104 7.88 4.51 -4.01
N ILE A 105 7.21 5.68 -3.94
CA ILE A 105 5.86 5.77 -3.38
C ILE A 105 4.92 6.20 -4.49
N ILE A 106 3.90 5.37 -4.75
CA ILE A 106 2.92 5.60 -5.81
C ILE A 106 1.59 5.91 -5.15
N ASN A 107 0.99 7.06 -5.50
CA ASN A 107 -0.29 7.46 -4.96
C ASN A 107 -1.37 7.22 -6.02
N LEU A 108 -2.31 6.33 -5.73
CA LEU A 108 -3.44 6.08 -6.62
C LEU A 108 -4.52 7.11 -6.32
N HIS A 109 -4.72 8.03 -7.25
CA HIS A 109 -5.70 9.08 -7.06
C HIS A 109 -7.08 8.56 -7.44
N PRO A 110 -8.09 8.67 -6.55
CA PRO A 110 -9.42 8.12 -6.87
C PRO A 110 -10.01 8.64 -8.17
N ALA A 111 -9.73 9.88 -8.51
CA ALA A 111 -10.27 10.50 -9.72
C ALA A 111 -9.77 9.84 -11.00
N LEU A 112 -8.70 9.07 -10.94
CA LEU A 112 -8.14 8.41 -12.11
C LEU A 112 -8.71 7.02 -12.33
N LEU A 113 -9.38 6.46 -11.32
CA LEU A 113 -9.85 5.07 -11.38
C LEU A 113 -10.80 4.78 -12.53
N PRO A 114 -11.77 5.65 -12.85
CA PRO A 114 -12.68 5.35 -13.95
C PRO A 114 -12.02 5.37 -15.32
N SER A 115 -10.87 5.99 -15.45
CA SER A 115 -10.20 6.13 -16.74
C SER A 115 -9.23 5.00 -17.05
N PHE A 116 -8.95 4.14 -16.07
CA PHE A 116 -8.11 2.99 -16.32
C PHE A 116 -8.44 1.88 -15.34
N PRO A 117 -8.29 0.60 -15.74
CA PRO A 117 -8.24 -0.48 -14.78
C PRO A 117 -7.06 -0.20 -13.86
N GLY A 118 -7.24 -0.23 -12.56
CA GLY A 118 -6.22 0.15 -11.60
C GLY A 118 -4.83 -0.42 -11.88
N ALA A 119 -4.79 -1.61 -12.48
CA ALA A 119 -3.55 -2.29 -12.78
C ALA A 119 -2.68 -1.57 -13.81
N HIS A 120 -3.30 -0.90 -14.77
CA HIS A 120 -2.55 -0.27 -15.87
C HIS A 120 -1.66 0.87 -15.38
N GLY A 121 -2.21 1.76 -14.55
CA GLY A 121 -1.44 2.88 -14.04
C GLY A 121 -0.28 2.42 -13.17
N ILE A 122 -0.48 1.37 -12.38
CA ILE A 122 0.56 0.83 -11.51
C ILE A 122 1.66 0.17 -12.34
N ALA A 123 1.28 -0.58 -13.38
CA ALA A 123 2.26 -1.22 -14.25
C ALA A 123 3.11 -0.19 -14.98
N ASP A 124 2.49 0.90 -15.44
CA ASP A 124 3.22 1.98 -16.11
C ASP A 124 4.17 2.68 -15.15
N ALA A 125 3.76 2.91 -13.91
CA ALA A 125 4.63 3.52 -12.91
C ALA A 125 5.87 2.66 -12.67
N PHE A 126 5.71 1.36 -12.58
CA PHE A 126 6.86 0.47 -12.41
C PHE A 126 7.78 0.48 -13.64
N ARG A 127 7.21 0.53 -14.83
CA ARG A 127 7.97 0.57 -16.06
C ARG A 127 8.87 1.79 -16.12
N TYR A 128 8.40 2.92 -15.63
CA TYR A 128 9.14 4.18 -15.69
C TYR A 128 9.90 4.48 -14.40
N GLY A 129 9.92 3.57 -13.43
CA GLY A 129 10.70 3.73 -12.22
C GLY A 129 10.14 4.73 -11.23
N VAL A 130 8.86 4.94 -11.24
CA VAL A 130 8.18 5.89 -10.35
C VAL A 130 7.76 5.23 -9.06
#